data_fc03995be19554e2d4ca84b9bdd76212
#
_entry.id   fc03995be19554e2d4ca84b9bdd76212
#
_cell.length_a   1.000
_cell.length_b   1.000
_cell.length_c   1.000
_cell.angle_alpha   90.00
_cell.angle_beta   90.00
_cell.angle_gamma   90.00
#
_symmetry.space_group_name_H-M   'P 1'
#
loop_
_entity.id
_entity.type
_entity.pdbx_description
1 polymer ?
#
loop_
_entity_poly.entity_id
_entity_poly.type
_entity_poly.pdbx_seq_one_letter_code
_entity_poly.pdbx_strand_id
1 'polypeptide(L)'
;FNNFAVFGVLASGIMIVMLAGGFDLSIGSISGLVGIVSAVLMMDKIGVPTPLIFVIAITIGCTVGLINGLIITKIGINPIITTLGTLAIIRGTCYFWANQNPRIYNMFIQGFGRKFIADIVPYTTVYIIVFFIILALILKFTRFGRNLYTIGGNETLARLAGIPVDRIKIITYVISGFFCAIAGLLLISQLGSGRPEYGTGAELEVLTIVVLGGVAVGGGKGNFLGVFIALLIIGSISNGMVMLDVPVFLRQVVKGALLVMVISIDALRNRRNLQLY
;
A
#
# COMPACT_ATOMS: atom_id res chain seq x y z
N PHE A 1 3.15 12.86 12.19
CA PHE A 1 2.18 12.82 11.06
C PHE A 1 2.82 12.40 9.74
N ASN A 2 4.05 12.79 9.41
CA ASN A 2 4.65 12.51 8.10
C ASN A 2 4.79 11.00 7.78
N ASN A 3 5.15 10.15 8.74
CA ASN A 3 5.30 8.72 8.51
C ASN A 3 3.98 8.00 8.20
N PHE A 4 2.83 8.53 8.67
CA PHE A 4 1.51 7.97 8.41
C PHE A 4 1.04 8.16 6.98
N ALA A 5 1.55 9.19 6.30
CA ALA A 5 1.19 9.46 4.93
C ALA A 5 1.54 8.30 4.00
N VAL A 6 2.71 7.72 4.18
CA VAL A 6 3.17 6.58 3.39
C VAL A 6 2.24 5.38 3.61
N PHE A 7 1.92 5.06 4.87
CA PHE A 7 1.00 3.95 5.18
C PHE A 7 -0.42 4.22 4.69
N GLY A 8 -0.91 5.46 4.73
CA GLY A 8 -2.22 5.83 4.19
C GLY A 8 -2.30 5.64 2.68
N VAL A 9 -1.27 6.03 1.95
CA VAL A 9 -1.17 5.82 0.50
C VAL A 9 -1.12 4.33 0.18
N LEU A 10 -0.30 3.54 0.87
CA LEU A 10 -0.24 2.09 0.70
C LEU A 10 -1.56 1.41 1.07
N ALA A 11 -2.23 1.85 2.16
CA ALA A 11 -3.53 1.34 2.57
C ALA A 11 -4.61 1.57 1.51
N SER A 12 -4.53 2.68 0.77
CA SER A 12 -5.42 2.94 -0.36
C SER A 12 -5.29 1.88 -1.45
N GLY A 13 -4.08 1.46 -1.76
CA GLY A 13 -3.81 0.41 -2.75
C GLY A 13 -4.25 -0.98 -2.29
N ILE A 14 -3.78 -1.41 -1.11
CA ILE A 14 -4.07 -2.76 -0.61
C ILE A 14 -5.56 -2.97 -0.30
N MET A 15 -6.26 -1.92 0.13
CA MET A 15 -7.70 -1.99 0.36
C MET A 15 -8.46 -2.41 -0.90
N ILE A 16 -8.11 -1.86 -2.06
CA ILE A 16 -8.76 -2.20 -3.34
C ILE A 16 -8.50 -3.66 -3.72
N VAL A 17 -7.27 -4.15 -3.51
CA VAL A 17 -6.91 -5.56 -3.73
C VAL A 17 -7.68 -6.47 -2.79
N MET A 18 -7.75 -6.12 -1.50
CA MET A 18 -8.47 -6.91 -0.49
C MET A 18 -9.99 -6.93 -0.73
N LEU A 19 -10.58 -5.82 -1.16
CA LEU A 19 -12.01 -5.79 -1.53
C LEU A 19 -12.35 -6.78 -2.65
N ALA A 20 -11.41 -7.05 -3.57
CA ALA A 20 -11.55 -8.08 -4.61
C ALA A 20 -11.23 -9.51 -4.12
N GLY A 21 -10.98 -9.72 -2.83
CA GLY A 21 -10.57 -11.01 -2.26
C GLY A 21 -9.10 -11.38 -2.53
N GLY A 22 -8.26 -10.43 -2.92
CA GLY A 22 -6.82 -10.61 -3.12
C GLY A 22 -5.99 -10.16 -1.92
N PHE A 23 -4.67 -10.45 -1.98
CA PHE A 23 -3.66 -9.96 -1.06
C PHE A 23 -2.46 -9.45 -1.83
N ASP A 24 -1.85 -8.34 -1.38
CA ASP A 24 -0.61 -7.82 -1.95
C ASP A 24 0.40 -7.52 -0.84
N LEU A 25 1.28 -8.48 -0.58
CA LEU A 25 2.36 -8.35 0.40
C LEU A 25 3.62 -7.72 -0.21
N SER A 26 3.64 -7.46 -1.52
CA SER A 26 4.80 -6.87 -2.19
C SER A 26 4.86 -5.33 -2.08
N ILE A 27 3.83 -4.69 -1.53
CA ILE A 27 3.70 -3.22 -1.48
C ILE A 27 4.90 -2.51 -0.86
N GLY A 28 5.45 -3.06 0.23
CA GLY A 28 6.61 -2.49 0.91
C GLY A 28 7.89 -2.57 0.07
N SER A 29 8.09 -3.69 -0.63
CA SER A 29 9.26 -3.86 -1.51
C SER A 29 9.14 -3.04 -2.79
N ILE A 30 7.94 -2.93 -3.38
CA ILE A 30 7.68 -2.08 -4.55
C ILE A 30 7.98 -0.61 -4.21
N SER A 31 7.48 -0.12 -3.08
CA SER A 31 7.77 1.26 -2.64
C SER A 31 9.26 1.49 -2.39
N GLY A 32 9.96 0.50 -1.80
CA GLY A 32 11.40 0.53 -1.64
C GLY A 32 12.16 0.58 -2.96
N LEU A 33 11.79 -0.26 -3.94
CA LEU A 33 12.39 -0.27 -5.28
C LEU A 33 12.19 1.05 -6.00
N VAL A 34 10.95 1.54 -6.04
CA VAL A 34 10.64 2.84 -6.64
C VAL A 34 11.47 3.94 -5.98
N GLY A 35 11.54 3.93 -4.65
CA GLY A 35 12.31 4.92 -3.90
C GLY A 35 13.80 4.90 -4.26
N ILE A 36 14.45 3.74 -4.18
CA ILE A 36 15.90 3.66 -4.44
C ILE A 36 16.24 3.95 -5.91
N VAL A 37 15.48 3.41 -6.88
CA VAL A 37 15.71 3.68 -8.30
C VAL A 37 15.50 5.15 -8.61
N SER A 38 14.43 5.77 -8.11
CA SER A 38 14.19 7.21 -8.29
C SER A 38 15.32 8.06 -7.71
N ALA A 39 15.82 7.69 -6.52
CA ALA A 39 16.92 8.40 -5.89
C ALA A 39 18.24 8.26 -6.68
N VAL A 40 18.55 7.07 -7.23
CA VAL A 40 19.72 6.85 -8.08
C VAL A 40 19.63 7.66 -9.36
N LEU A 41 18.47 7.68 -10.02
CA LEU A 41 18.25 8.45 -11.26
C LEU A 41 18.38 9.96 -11.06
N MET A 42 18.17 10.47 -9.83
CA MET A 42 18.36 11.88 -9.47
C MET A 42 19.81 12.26 -9.13
N MET A 43 20.73 11.30 -9.00
CA MET A 43 22.14 11.63 -8.75
C MET A 43 22.71 12.50 -9.87
N ASP A 44 23.59 13.46 -9.53
CA ASP A 44 24.19 14.42 -10.47
C ASP A 44 24.84 13.74 -11.67
N LYS A 45 25.36 12.54 -11.49
CA LYS A 45 25.98 11.73 -12.57
C LYS A 45 24.98 11.31 -13.66
N ILE A 46 23.69 11.18 -13.34
CA ILE A 46 22.65 10.72 -14.26
C ILE A 46 21.72 11.88 -14.61
N GLY A 47 21.31 12.67 -13.62
CA GLY A 47 20.61 13.95 -13.78
C GLY A 47 19.26 13.88 -14.49
N VAL A 48 18.46 12.82 -14.27
CA VAL A 48 17.15 12.67 -14.91
C VAL A 48 16.19 13.77 -14.45
N PRO A 49 15.48 14.45 -15.37
CA PRO A 49 14.51 15.49 -15.02
C PRO A 49 13.39 14.98 -14.10
N THR A 50 13.02 15.76 -13.11
CA THR A 50 12.02 15.39 -12.08
C THR A 50 10.70 14.88 -12.65
N PRO A 51 10.07 15.48 -13.69
CA PRO A 51 8.83 14.94 -14.25
C PRO A 51 8.99 13.51 -14.78
N LEU A 52 10.16 13.22 -15.40
CA LEU A 52 10.45 11.89 -15.92
C LEU A 52 10.64 10.87 -14.80
N ILE A 53 11.17 11.29 -13.63
CA ILE A 53 11.25 10.44 -12.44
C ILE A 53 9.86 9.98 -11.99
N PHE A 54 8.86 10.87 -11.97
CA PHE A 54 7.49 10.49 -11.64
C PHE A 54 6.92 9.47 -12.62
N VAL A 55 7.15 9.66 -13.92
CA VAL A 55 6.70 8.71 -14.96
C VAL A 55 7.36 7.34 -14.76
N ILE A 56 8.68 7.30 -14.56
CA ILE A 56 9.43 6.07 -14.34
C ILE A 56 8.95 5.38 -13.06
N ALA A 57 8.79 6.11 -11.96
CA ALA A 57 8.30 5.59 -10.69
C ALA A 57 6.93 4.90 -10.84
N ILE A 58 5.97 5.58 -11.47
CA ILE A 58 4.62 5.06 -11.72
C ILE A 58 4.70 3.83 -12.64
N THR A 59 5.51 3.89 -13.69
CA THR A 59 5.70 2.76 -14.62
C THR A 59 6.23 1.54 -13.90
N ILE A 60 7.24 1.67 -13.04
CA ILE A 60 7.79 0.55 -12.24
C ILE A 60 6.69 -0.06 -11.38
N GLY A 61 6.00 0.76 -10.57
CA GLY A 61 4.97 0.26 -9.67
C GLY A 61 3.83 -0.43 -10.41
N CYS A 62 3.28 0.20 -11.45
CA CYS A 62 2.20 -0.36 -12.27
C CYS A 62 2.63 -1.65 -12.99
N THR A 63 3.86 -1.73 -13.48
CA THR A 63 4.37 -2.93 -14.16
C THR A 63 4.46 -4.11 -13.19
N VAL A 64 4.98 -3.90 -11.98
CA VAL A 64 5.01 -4.96 -10.97
C VAL A 64 3.60 -5.38 -10.57
N GLY A 65 2.70 -4.42 -10.35
CA GLY A 65 1.29 -4.71 -10.09
C GLY A 65 0.64 -5.50 -11.22
N LEU A 66 0.90 -5.14 -12.49
CA LEU A 66 0.43 -5.87 -13.66
C LEU A 66 0.95 -7.31 -13.67
N ILE A 67 2.24 -7.53 -13.41
CA ILE A 67 2.86 -8.85 -13.35
C ILE A 67 2.18 -9.69 -12.25
N ASN A 68 2.01 -9.17 -11.04
CA ASN A 68 1.30 -9.86 -9.96
C ASN A 68 -0.13 -10.21 -10.38
N GLY A 69 -0.87 -9.25 -10.93
CA GLY A 69 -2.23 -9.45 -11.39
C GLY A 69 -2.34 -10.53 -12.47
N LEU A 70 -1.41 -10.57 -13.44
CA LEU A 70 -1.37 -11.59 -14.48
C LEU A 70 -1.05 -12.97 -13.94
N ILE A 71 -0.05 -13.10 -13.05
CA ILE A 71 0.32 -14.39 -12.44
C ILE A 71 -0.86 -14.96 -11.66
N ILE A 72 -1.51 -14.12 -10.85
CA ILE A 72 -2.64 -14.54 -10.00
C ILE A 72 -3.85 -14.94 -10.84
N THR A 73 -4.19 -14.18 -11.88
CA THR A 73 -5.43 -14.41 -12.61
C THR A 73 -5.30 -15.36 -13.79
N LYS A 74 -4.15 -15.38 -14.48
CA LYS A 74 -3.94 -16.17 -15.70
C LYS A 74 -3.25 -17.51 -15.43
N ILE A 75 -2.31 -17.53 -14.50
CA ILE A 75 -1.64 -18.77 -14.09
C ILE A 75 -2.43 -19.44 -12.95
N GLY A 76 -3.20 -18.66 -12.15
CA GLY A 76 -4.03 -19.20 -11.06
C GLY A 76 -3.26 -19.45 -9.76
N ILE A 77 -2.09 -18.82 -9.57
CA ILE A 77 -1.30 -18.98 -8.35
C ILE A 77 -1.96 -18.18 -7.21
N ASN A 78 -1.91 -18.75 -6.00
CA ASN A 78 -2.44 -18.06 -4.81
C ASN A 78 -1.83 -16.65 -4.65
N PRO A 79 -2.65 -15.62 -4.38
CA PRO A 79 -2.18 -14.23 -4.23
C PRO A 79 -1.07 -14.05 -3.19
N ILE A 80 -1.17 -14.71 -2.04
CA ILE A 80 -0.17 -14.60 -0.97
C ILE A 80 1.17 -15.16 -1.44
N ILE A 81 1.17 -16.32 -2.08
CA ILE A 81 2.41 -16.96 -2.59
C ILE A 81 3.05 -16.09 -3.67
N THR A 82 2.25 -15.60 -4.62
CA THR A 82 2.74 -14.72 -5.70
C THR A 82 3.37 -13.46 -5.13
N THR A 83 2.67 -12.75 -4.25
CA THR A 83 3.14 -11.47 -3.74
C THR A 83 4.28 -11.59 -2.73
N LEU A 84 4.38 -12.70 -1.99
CA LEU A 84 5.57 -13.03 -1.19
C LEU A 84 6.79 -13.33 -2.08
N GLY A 85 6.62 -14.09 -3.16
CA GLY A 85 7.68 -14.31 -4.13
C GLY A 85 8.16 -13.01 -4.77
N THR A 86 7.22 -12.16 -5.20
CA THR A 86 7.51 -10.83 -5.76
C THR A 86 8.20 -9.94 -4.73
N LEU A 87 7.76 -9.95 -3.47
CA LEU A 87 8.40 -9.22 -2.37
C LEU A 87 9.88 -9.59 -2.26
N ALA A 88 10.19 -10.90 -2.26
CA ALA A 88 11.57 -11.39 -2.13
C ALA A 88 12.44 -10.99 -3.34
N ILE A 89 11.93 -11.16 -4.56
CA ILE A 89 12.63 -10.78 -5.80
C ILE A 89 12.92 -9.28 -5.80
N ILE A 90 11.91 -8.45 -5.55
CA ILE A 90 12.06 -7.00 -5.57
C ILE A 90 12.98 -6.53 -4.46
N ARG A 91 12.87 -7.08 -3.25
CA ARG A 91 13.76 -6.75 -2.14
C ARG A 91 15.23 -7.08 -2.48
N GLY A 92 15.48 -8.23 -3.09
CA GLY A 92 16.80 -8.58 -3.62
C GLY A 92 17.30 -7.56 -4.65
N THR A 93 16.41 -7.14 -5.57
CA THR A 93 16.75 -6.09 -6.57
C THR A 93 17.06 -4.74 -5.90
N CYS A 94 16.40 -4.38 -4.81
CA CYS A 94 16.74 -3.17 -4.05
C CYS A 94 18.17 -3.21 -3.52
N TYR A 95 18.63 -4.36 -3.01
CA TYR A 95 20.00 -4.51 -2.51
C TYR A 95 21.06 -4.42 -3.61
N PHE A 96 20.74 -4.73 -4.86
CA PHE A 96 21.65 -4.50 -5.99
C PHE A 96 22.04 -3.01 -6.11
N TRP A 97 21.13 -2.10 -5.75
CA TRP A 97 21.35 -0.65 -5.77
C TRP A 97 21.91 -0.09 -4.44
N ALA A 98 22.10 -0.92 -3.42
CA ALA A 98 22.49 -0.48 -2.06
C ALA A 98 23.81 0.30 -2.03
N ASN A 99 24.77 -0.10 -2.87
CA ASN A 99 26.11 0.51 -2.90
C ASN A 99 26.11 1.95 -3.45
N GLN A 100 25.02 2.39 -4.08
CA GLN A 100 24.94 3.75 -4.65
C GLN A 100 24.70 4.81 -3.54
N ASN A 101 24.07 4.42 -2.41
CA ASN A 101 23.71 5.29 -1.27
C ASN A 101 23.22 6.71 -1.71
N PRO A 102 22.24 6.78 -2.61
CA PRO A 102 21.84 8.03 -3.25
C PRO A 102 21.21 8.98 -2.25
N ARG A 103 21.76 10.20 -2.17
CA ARG A 103 21.14 11.31 -1.44
C ARG A 103 20.38 12.21 -2.40
N ILE A 104 19.27 12.76 -1.92
CA ILE A 104 18.40 13.63 -2.73
C ILE A 104 18.64 15.08 -2.34
N TYR A 105 19.13 15.85 -3.30
CA TYR A 105 19.32 17.31 -3.17
C TYR A 105 18.23 18.10 -3.91
N ASN A 106 17.39 17.43 -4.69
CA ASN A 106 16.33 18.07 -5.47
C ASN A 106 15.24 18.65 -4.55
N MET A 107 15.14 19.98 -4.52
CA MET A 107 14.19 20.73 -3.66
C MET A 107 12.74 20.42 -3.98
N PHE A 108 12.39 20.09 -5.24
CA PHE A 108 11.02 19.77 -5.60
C PHE A 108 10.59 18.45 -4.98
N ILE A 109 11.42 17.40 -5.10
CA ILE A 109 11.15 16.09 -4.48
C ILE A 109 11.14 16.20 -2.95
N GLN A 110 12.10 16.92 -2.35
CA GLN A 110 12.07 17.15 -0.90
C GLN A 110 10.80 17.88 -0.47
N GLY A 111 10.32 18.84 -1.26
CA GLY A 111 9.08 19.56 -1.00
C GLY A 111 7.83 18.71 -1.10
N PHE A 112 7.84 17.66 -1.94
CA PHE A 112 6.69 16.78 -2.15
C PHE A 112 6.19 16.12 -0.86
N GLY A 113 7.10 15.70 0.04
CA GLY A 113 6.75 15.05 1.30
C GLY A 113 7.03 15.84 2.57
N ARG A 114 7.67 17.03 2.49
CA ARG A 114 8.10 17.80 3.66
C ARG A 114 7.43 19.15 3.81
N LYS A 115 6.80 19.70 2.77
CA LYS A 115 6.14 21.01 2.83
C LYS A 115 4.86 20.96 3.66
N PHE A 116 4.53 22.12 4.24
CA PHE A 116 3.33 22.36 5.03
C PHE A 116 2.48 23.45 4.36
N ILE A 117 1.16 23.36 4.56
CA ILE A 117 0.20 24.43 4.25
C ILE A 117 0.10 25.30 5.49
N ALA A 118 0.37 26.59 5.37
CA ALA A 118 0.36 27.55 6.47
C ALA A 118 1.15 27.08 7.71
N ASP A 119 2.27 26.34 7.49
CA ASP A 119 3.13 25.75 8.51
C ASP A 119 2.44 24.82 9.54
N ILE A 120 1.19 24.43 9.27
CA ILE A 120 0.38 23.60 10.19
C ILE A 120 0.10 22.22 9.61
N VAL A 121 -0.40 22.13 8.36
CA VAL A 121 -0.86 20.90 7.76
C VAL A 121 0.16 20.37 6.74
N PRO A 122 0.76 19.17 6.94
CA PRO A 122 1.64 18.59 5.93
C PRO A 122 0.90 18.35 4.61
N TYR A 123 1.53 18.64 3.46
CA TYR A 123 0.97 18.31 2.13
C TYR A 123 0.62 16.82 2.02
N THR A 124 1.38 15.96 2.67
CA THR A 124 1.16 14.51 2.71
C THR A 124 -0.20 14.13 3.28
N THR A 125 -0.69 14.85 4.29
CA THR A 125 -2.04 14.66 4.84
C THR A 125 -3.12 14.99 3.80
N VAL A 126 -2.90 16.05 3.03
CA VAL A 126 -3.83 16.44 1.95
C VAL A 126 -3.88 15.36 0.87
N TYR A 127 -2.72 14.83 0.46
CA TYR A 127 -2.67 13.74 -0.52
C TYR A 127 -3.48 12.51 -0.07
N ILE A 128 -3.34 12.10 1.20
CA ILE A 128 -4.10 10.97 1.73
C ILE A 128 -5.60 11.27 1.66
N ILE A 129 -6.03 12.42 2.17
CA ILE A 129 -7.45 12.80 2.18
C ILE A 129 -8.01 12.81 0.76
N VAL A 130 -7.29 13.40 -0.19
CA VAL A 130 -7.70 13.44 -1.59
C VAL A 130 -7.79 12.05 -2.19
N PHE A 131 -6.79 11.18 -1.99
CA PHE A 131 -6.82 9.81 -2.48
C PHE A 131 -7.97 9.01 -1.86
N PHE A 132 -8.19 9.13 -0.55
CA PHE A 132 -9.30 8.46 0.13
C PHE A 132 -10.65 8.92 -0.39
N ILE A 133 -10.84 10.23 -0.61
CA ILE A 133 -12.08 10.76 -1.18
C ILE A 133 -12.29 10.25 -2.60
N ILE A 134 -11.28 10.34 -3.47
CA ILE A 134 -11.37 9.87 -4.86
C ILE A 134 -11.74 8.40 -4.90
N LEU A 135 -11.05 7.57 -4.13
CA LEU A 135 -11.30 6.13 -4.11
C LEU A 135 -12.68 5.80 -3.50
N ALA A 136 -13.09 6.51 -2.45
CA ALA A 136 -14.43 6.34 -1.88
C ALA A 136 -15.52 6.66 -2.91
N LEU A 137 -15.34 7.74 -3.68
CA LEU A 137 -16.26 8.10 -4.78
C LEU A 137 -16.26 7.06 -5.90
N ILE A 138 -15.08 6.57 -6.31
CA ILE A 138 -14.96 5.50 -7.31
C ILE A 138 -15.69 4.25 -6.84
N LEU A 139 -15.46 3.80 -5.61
CA LEU A 139 -16.10 2.59 -5.08
C LEU A 139 -17.61 2.75 -4.95
N LYS A 140 -18.09 3.91 -4.51
CA LYS A 140 -19.52 4.16 -4.28
C LYS A 140 -20.32 4.36 -5.57
N PHE A 141 -19.78 5.10 -6.54
CA PHE A 141 -20.56 5.60 -7.65
C PHE A 141 -20.26 4.92 -9.00
N THR A 142 -19.17 4.12 -9.12
CA THR A 142 -18.81 3.51 -10.41
C THR A 142 -19.20 2.03 -10.51
N ARG A 143 -19.28 1.54 -11.74
CA ARG A 143 -19.44 0.10 -12.03
C ARG A 143 -18.25 -0.71 -11.51
N PHE A 144 -17.04 -0.13 -11.55
CA PHE A 144 -15.84 -0.78 -11.03
C PHE A 144 -15.99 -1.10 -9.55
N GLY A 145 -16.42 -0.15 -8.72
CA GLY A 145 -16.62 -0.37 -7.29
C GLY A 145 -17.67 -1.45 -7.01
N ARG A 146 -18.84 -1.39 -7.67
CA ARG A 146 -19.87 -2.42 -7.49
C ARG A 146 -19.38 -3.81 -7.84
N ASN A 147 -18.70 -3.95 -8.98
CA ASN A 147 -18.14 -5.22 -9.41
C ASN A 147 -17.07 -5.73 -8.44
N LEU A 148 -16.27 -4.84 -7.86
CA LEU A 148 -15.25 -5.18 -6.87
C LEU A 148 -15.85 -5.84 -5.63
N TYR A 149 -16.89 -5.25 -5.04
CA TYR A 149 -17.61 -5.82 -3.90
C TYR A 149 -18.29 -7.15 -4.27
N THR A 150 -18.84 -7.27 -5.48
CA THR A 150 -19.45 -8.53 -5.94
C THR A 150 -18.41 -9.65 -6.07
N ILE A 151 -17.25 -9.36 -6.67
CA ILE A 151 -16.15 -10.33 -6.83
C ILE A 151 -15.65 -10.82 -5.46
N GLY A 152 -15.39 -9.89 -4.53
CA GLY A 152 -14.93 -10.25 -3.21
C GLY A 152 -15.97 -10.97 -2.36
N GLY A 153 -17.26 -10.75 -2.62
CA GLY A 153 -18.35 -11.47 -1.96
C GLY A 153 -18.46 -12.95 -2.42
N ASN A 154 -18.44 -13.17 -3.72
CA ASN A 154 -18.39 -14.52 -4.31
C ASN A 154 -17.92 -14.45 -5.76
N GLU A 155 -16.68 -14.86 -5.98
CA GLU A 155 -16.06 -14.83 -7.31
C GLU A 155 -16.80 -15.69 -8.34
N THR A 156 -17.27 -16.87 -7.93
CA THR A 156 -17.99 -17.80 -8.84
C THR A 156 -19.30 -17.18 -9.32
N LEU A 157 -20.07 -16.63 -8.39
CA LEU A 157 -21.33 -15.95 -8.75
C LEU A 157 -21.08 -14.69 -9.62
N ALA A 158 -20.00 -13.94 -9.35
CA ALA A 158 -19.62 -12.80 -10.17
C ALA A 158 -19.31 -13.22 -11.62
N ARG A 159 -18.59 -14.33 -11.82
CA ARG A 159 -18.32 -14.91 -13.15
C ARG A 159 -19.59 -15.34 -13.86
N LEU A 160 -20.50 -16.01 -13.15
CA LEU A 160 -21.81 -16.43 -13.70
C LEU A 160 -22.70 -15.23 -14.10
N ALA A 161 -22.57 -14.11 -13.38
CA ALA A 161 -23.25 -12.85 -13.70
C ALA A 161 -22.58 -12.08 -14.86
N GLY A 162 -21.56 -12.64 -15.54
CA GLY A 162 -20.88 -12.01 -16.67
C GLY A 162 -19.90 -10.93 -16.31
N ILE A 163 -19.50 -10.78 -15.02
CA ILE A 163 -18.50 -9.80 -14.60
C ILE A 163 -17.11 -10.28 -15.08
N PRO A 164 -16.30 -9.41 -15.73
CA PRO A 164 -14.96 -9.75 -16.19
C PRO A 164 -13.95 -9.78 -15.04
N VAL A 165 -14.06 -10.81 -14.17
CA VAL A 165 -13.34 -10.94 -12.90
C VAL A 165 -11.84 -10.76 -13.07
N ASP A 166 -11.23 -11.48 -14.03
CA ASP A 166 -9.77 -11.43 -14.23
C ASP A 166 -9.28 -10.03 -14.54
N ARG A 167 -9.99 -9.31 -15.44
CA ARG A 167 -9.61 -7.94 -15.81
C ARG A 167 -9.68 -7.00 -14.59
N ILE A 168 -10.74 -7.13 -13.80
CA ILE A 168 -10.93 -6.30 -12.61
C ILE A 168 -9.84 -6.59 -11.58
N LYS A 169 -9.54 -7.85 -11.32
CA LYS A 169 -8.45 -8.24 -10.42
C LYS A 169 -7.10 -7.71 -10.89
N ILE A 170 -6.77 -7.84 -12.18
CA ILE A 170 -5.53 -7.26 -12.72
C ILE A 170 -5.46 -5.76 -12.46
N ILE A 171 -6.55 -5.04 -12.73
CA ILE A 171 -6.63 -3.59 -12.50
C ILE A 171 -6.42 -3.25 -11.02
N THR A 172 -6.93 -4.05 -10.06
CA THR A 172 -6.69 -3.80 -8.63
C THR A 172 -5.22 -3.87 -8.26
N TYR A 173 -4.46 -4.84 -8.80
CA TYR A 173 -3.01 -4.93 -8.56
C TYR A 173 -2.24 -3.80 -9.24
N VAL A 174 -2.65 -3.35 -10.44
CA VAL A 174 -2.05 -2.19 -11.10
C VAL A 174 -2.27 -0.92 -10.27
N ILE A 175 -3.48 -0.73 -9.73
CA ILE A 175 -3.78 0.38 -8.83
C ILE A 175 -2.96 0.30 -7.54
N SER A 176 -2.81 -0.90 -6.96
CA SER A 176 -1.91 -1.12 -5.80
C SER A 176 -0.48 -0.68 -6.14
N GLY A 177 0.06 -1.11 -7.27
CA GLY A 177 1.37 -0.72 -7.75
C GLY A 177 1.53 0.79 -7.98
N PHE A 178 0.50 1.47 -8.47
CA PHE A 178 0.47 2.93 -8.59
C PHE A 178 0.61 3.61 -7.22
N PHE A 179 -0.15 3.16 -6.21
CA PHE A 179 -0.03 3.71 -4.86
C PHE A 179 1.33 3.37 -4.22
N CYS A 180 1.90 2.21 -4.50
CA CYS A 180 3.26 1.87 -4.08
C CYS A 180 4.30 2.81 -4.68
N ALA A 181 4.13 3.23 -5.94
CA ALA A 181 5.02 4.20 -6.58
C ALA A 181 4.96 5.57 -5.89
N ILE A 182 3.77 6.07 -5.61
CA ILE A 182 3.59 7.33 -4.88
C ILE A 182 4.18 7.22 -3.46
N ALA A 183 3.93 6.11 -2.77
CA ALA A 183 4.49 5.85 -1.44
C ALA A 183 6.02 5.82 -1.44
N GLY A 184 6.64 5.23 -2.46
CA GLY A 184 8.09 5.21 -2.64
C GLY A 184 8.68 6.60 -2.85
N LEU A 185 8.04 7.45 -3.66
CA LEU A 185 8.44 8.84 -3.85
C LEU A 185 8.27 9.67 -2.58
N LEU A 186 7.21 9.44 -1.80
CA LEU A 186 7.01 10.07 -0.49
C LEU A 186 8.09 9.65 0.50
N LEU A 187 8.45 8.36 0.55
CA LEU A 187 9.52 7.85 1.42
C LEU A 187 10.84 8.57 1.19
N ILE A 188 11.28 8.63 -0.07
CA ILE A 188 12.56 9.29 -0.39
C ILE A 188 12.49 10.80 -0.19
N SER A 189 11.33 11.41 -0.41
CA SER A 189 11.08 12.82 -0.12
C SER A 189 11.27 13.13 1.36
N GLN A 190 10.69 12.31 2.23
CA GLN A 190 10.75 12.48 3.69
C GLN A 190 12.14 12.19 4.26
N LEU A 191 12.79 11.13 3.77
CA LEU A 191 14.05 10.64 4.32
C LEU A 191 15.28 11.28 3.65
N GLY A 192 15.13 11.88 2.47
CA GLY A 192 16.20 12.57 1.74
C GLY A 192 17.25 11.62 1.12
N SER A 193 16.95 10.33 1.06
CA SER A 193 17.86 9.31 0.49
C SER A 193 17.07 8.10 0.02
N GLY A 194 17.67 7.27 -0.83
CA GLY A 194 17.16 5.96 -1.21
C GLY A 194 17.92 4.87 -0.48
N ARG A 195 17.22 3.95 0.18
CA ARG A 195 17.84 2.79 0.85
C ARG A 195 17.05 1.52 0.57
N PRO A 196 17.72 0.36 0.44
CA PRO A 196 17.06 -0.91 0.14
C PRO A 196 16.12 -1.40 1.24
N GLU A 197 16.34 -0.98 2.50
CA GLU A 197 15.52 -1.37 3.64
C GLU A 197 14.19 -0.63 3.73
N TYR A 198 14.01 0.46 2.95
CA TYR A 198 12.79 1.26 3.01
C TYR A 198 11.56 0.43 2.61
N GLY A 199 10.49 0.64 3.36
CA GLY A 199 9.25 -0.12 3.20
C GLY A 199 9.28 -1.55 3.77
N THR A 200 10.37 -1.99 4.44
CA THR A 200 10.41 -3.31 5.09
C THR A 200 9.43 -3.35 6.26
N GLY A 201 8.54 -4.37 6.27
CA GLY A 201 7.51 -4.54 7.30
C GLY A 201 6.29 -3.66 7.09
N ALA A 202 6.28 -2.76 6.09
CA ALA A 202 5.14 -1.91 5.79
C ALA A 202 3.90 -2.73 5.38
N GLU A 203 4.10 -3.88 4.74
CA GLU A 203 3.05 -4.80 4.33
C GLU A 203 2.19 -5.28 5.51
N LEU A 204 2.81 -5.64 6.63
CA LEU A 204 2.08 -6.10 7.83
C LEU A 204 1.37 -4.95 8.54
N GLU A 205 1.99 -3.78 8.62
CA GLU A 205 1.41 -2.59 9.25
C GLU A 205 0.19 -2.09 8.45
N VAL A 206 0.31 -2.01 7.14
CA VAL A 206 -0.78 -1.59 6.25
C VAL A 206 -1.92 -2.61 6.26
N LEU A 207 -1.61 -3.91 6.26
CA LEU A 207 -2.62 -4.96 6.41
C LEU A 207 -3.39 -4.80 7.71
N THR A 208 -2.69 -4.54 8.83
CA THR A 208 -3.32 -4.29 10.14
C THR A 208 -4.27 -3.09 10.07
N ILE A 209 -3.85 -1.98 9.44
CA ILE A 209 -4.68 -0.79 9.27
C ILE A 209 -5.95 -1.12 8.48
N VAL A 210 -5.82 -1.84 7.37
CA VAL A 210 -6.95 -2.12 6.46
C VAL A 210 -7.95 -3.08 7.11
N VAL A 211 -7.46 -4.14 7.79
CA VAL A 211 -8.34 -5.11 8.49
C VAL A 211 -8.98 -4.48 9.72
N LEU A 212 -8.23 -3.71 10.52
CA LEU A 212 -8.80 -2.95 11.65
C LEU A 212 -9.86 -1.96 11.18
N GLY A 213 -9.66 -1.37 9.98
CA GLY A 213 -10.62 -0.49 9.32
C GLY A 213 -11.89 -1.18 8.82
N GLY A 214 -12.02 -2.50 9.04
CA GLY A 214 -13.21 -3.29 8.74
C GLY A 214 -13.29 -3.79 7.31
N VAL A 215 -12.16 -3.85 6.60
CA VAL A 215 -12.08 -4.58 5.33
C VAL A 215 -11.96 -6.06 5.62
N ALA A 216 -12.92 -6.85 5.15
CA ALA A 216 -12.91 -8.29 5.38
C ALA A 216 -11.72 -8.96 4.69
N VAL A 217 -11.05 -9.87 5.41
CA VAL A 217 -9.93 -10.65 4.89
C VAL A 217 -10.35 -11.50 3.68
N GLY A 218 -11.60 -11.99 3.63
CA GLY A 218 -12.17 -12.70 2.50
C GLY A 218 -12.66 -11.82 1.34
N GLY A 219 -12.60 -10.49 1.46
CA GLY A 219 -13.10 -9.54 0.47
C GLY A 219 -14.59 -9.20 0.58
N GLY A 220 -15.10 -8.40 -0.34
CA GLY A 220 -16.51 -8.06 -0.49
C GLY A 220 -17.10 -7.12 0.56
N LYS A 221 -16.36 -6.75 1.59
CA LYS A 221 -16.80 -5.83 2.66
C LYS A 221 -15.68 -4.88 3.07
N GLY A 222 -16.02 -3.63 3.31
CA GLY A 222 -15.10 -2.59 3.79
C GLY A 222 -15.47 -1.21 3.27
N ASN A 223 -14.94 -0.17 3.95
CA ASN A 223 -15.11 1.21 3.51
C ASN A 223 -13.88 2.05 3.86
N PHE A 224 -13.66 3.13 3.13
CA PHE A 224 -12.50 4.01 3.33
C PHE A 224 -12.52 4.77 4.66
N LEU A 225 -13.70 5.13 5.18
CA LEU A 225 -13.78 5.84 6.45
C LEU A 225 -13.23 5.00 7.60
N GLY A 226 -13.58 3.71 7.64
CA GLY A 226 -13.03 2.78 8.62
C GLY A 226 -11.51 2.66 8.52
N VAL A 227 -10.98 2.52 7.30
CA VAL A 227 -9.52 2.45 7.06
C VAL A 227 -8.82 3.75 7.46
N PHE A 228 -9.44 4.91 7.19
CA PHE A 228 -8.91 6.20 7.61
C PHE A 228 -8.84 6.33 9.15
N ILE A 229 -9.90 5.92 9.85
CA ILE A 229 -9.90 5.92 11.33
C ILE A 229 -8.84 4.95 11.87
N ALA A 230 -8.74 3.76 11.30
CA ALA A 230 -7.72 2.77 11.69
C ALA A 230 -6.29 3.28 11.44
N LEU A 231 -6.07 4.01 10.33
CA LEU A 231 -4.80 4.67 10.05
C LEU A 231 -4.43 5.67 11.16
N LEU A 232 -5.38 6.48 11.61
CA LEU A 232 -5.15 7.44 12.68
C LEU A 232 -4.85 6.73 14.02
N ILE A 233 -5.56 5.64 14.34
CA ILE A 233 -5.34 4.86 15.56
C ILE A 233 -3.96 4.23 15.56
N ILE A 234 -3.64 3.40 14.56
CA ILE A 234 -2.33 2.70 14.45
C ILE A 234 -1.20 3.72 14.38
N GLY A 235 -1.45 4.80 13.65
CA GLY A 235 -0.55 5.91 13.56
C GLY A 235 -0.25 6.55 14.90
N SER A 236 -1.25 6.88 15.67
CA SER A 236 -1.09 7.48 17.00
C SER A 236 -0.36 6.53 17.95
N ILE A 237 -0.67 5.23 17.92
CA ILE A 237 0.04 4.21 18.71
C ILE A 237 1.52 4.16 18.31
N SER A 238 1.83 4.07 17.01
CA SER A 238 3.22 4.01 16.51
C SER A 238 4.01 5.27 16.90
N ASN A 239 3.40 6.46 16.79
CA ASN A 239 4.03 7.71 17.19
C ASN A 239 4.22 7.80 18.71
N GLY A 240 3.21 7.40 19.49
CA GLY A 240 3.30 7.35 20.95
C GLY A 240 4.44 6.46 21.43
N MET A 241 4.60 5.28 20.83
CA MET A 241 5.74 4.39 21.14
C MET A 241 7.10 5.03 20.83
N VAL A 242 7.18 5.85 19.76
CA VAL A 242 8.42 6.58 19.44
C VAL A 242 8.67 7.70 20.46
N MET A 243 7.65 8.44 20.86
CA MET A 243 7.77 9.53 21.84
C MET A 243 8.12 9.03 23.26
N LEU A 244 7.73 7.80 23.56
CA LEU A 244 8.05 7.12 24.83
C LEU A 244 9.38 6.34 24.78
N ASP A 245 10.19 6.55 23.73
CA ASP A 245 11.47 5.87 23.50
C ASP A 245 11.39 4.34 23.57
N VAL A 246 10.23 3.75 23.21
CA VAL A 246 10.07 2.29 23.19
C VAL A 246 11.07 1.68 22.19
N PRO A 247 11.89 0.70 22.60
CA PRO A 247 12.87 0.06 21.73
C PRO A 247 12.25 -0.51 20.45
N VAL A 248 12.98 -0.44 19.33
CA VAL A 248 12.49 -0.85 17.99
C VAL A 248 11.95 -2.29 17.98
N PHE A 249 12.62 -3.22 18.67
CA PHE A 249 12.18 -4.61 18.75
C PHE A 249 10.84 -4.77 19.49
N LEU A 250 10.59 -4.02 20.56
CA LEU A 250 9.30 -4.04 21.26
C LEU A 250 8.18 -3.44 20.38
N ARG A 251 8.48 -2.40 19.61
CA ARG A 251 7.51 -1.85 18.65
C ARG A 251 7.08 -2.89 17.60
N GLN A 252 8.01 -3.74 17.14
CA GLN A 252 7.68 -4.84 16.22
C GLN A 252 6.80 -5.90 16.90
N VAL A 253 7.06 -6.25 18.16
CA VAL A 253 6.22 -7.17 18.94
C VAL A 253 4.80 -6.64 19.07
N VAL A 254 4.65 -5.36 19.44
CA VAL A 254 3.32 -4.71 19.56
C VAL A 254 2.58 -4.72 18.24
N LYS A 255 3.24 -4.38 17.13
CA LYS A 255 2.63 -4.41 15.79
C LYS A 255 2.16 -5.80 15.39
N GLY A 256 2.99 -6.82 15.62
CA GLY A 256 2.63 -8.21 15.36
C GLY A 256 1.45 -8.68 16.23
N ALA A 257 1.44 -8.34 17.50
CA ALA A 257 0.34 -8.67 18.42
C ALA A 257 -0.97 -7.97 17.99
N LEU A 258 -0.91 -6.71 17.58
CA LEU A 258 -2.08 -5.98 17.05
C LEU A 258 -2.63 -6.65 15.79
N LEU A 259 -1.78 -7.07 14.85
CA LEU A 259 -2.19 -7.77 13.64
C LEU A 259 -2.95 -9.06 13.98
N VAL A 260 -2.36 -9.91 14.84
CA VAL A 260 -2.99 -11.18 15.26
C VAL A 260 -4.32 -10.93 15.97
N MET A 261 -4.38 -9.94 16.86
CA MET A 261 -5.61 -9.57 17.57
C MET A 261 -6.70 -9.14 16.59
N VAL A 262 -6.40 -8.26 15.64
CA VAL A 262 -7.36 -7.72 14.67
C VAL A 262 -7.90 -8.83 13.76
N ILE A 263 -7.02 -9.69 13.22
CA ILE A 263 -7.45 -10.83 12.39
C ILE A 263 -8.29 -11.83 13.20
N SER A 264 -7.93 -12.07 14.46
CA SER A 264 -8.70 -12.97 15.34
C SER A 264 -10.11 -12.42 15.60
N ILE A 265 -10.25 -11.13 15.82
CA ILE A 265 -11.56 -10.47 15.99
C ILE A 265 -12.39 -10.58 14.70
N ASP A 266 -11.80 -10.35 13.53
CA ASP A 266 -12.50 -10.48 12.24
C ASP A 266 -12.97 -11.93 12.03
N ALA A 267 -12.11 -12.91 12.28
CA ALA A 267 -12.47 -14.33 12.18
C ALA A 267 -13.62 -14.75 13.11
N LEU A 268 -13.61 -14.26 14.36
CA LEU A 268 -14.68 -14.54 15.31
C LEU A 268 -16.01 -13.89 14.91
N ARG A 269 -15.99 -12.67 14.39
CA ARG A 269 -17.18 -11.99 13.86
C ARG A 269 -17.79 -12.74 12.68
N ASN A 270 -16.96 -13.22 11.76
CA ASN A 270 -17.41 -13.95 10.59
C ASN A 270 -18.01 -15.32 10.96
N ARG A 271 -17.46 -16.03 11.96
CA ARG A 271 -18.05 -17.29 12.48
C ARG A 271 -19.44 -17.09 13.09
N ARG A 272 -19.65 -16.03 13.87
CA ARG A 272 -20.98 -15.73 14.47
C ARG A 272 -22.03 -15.46 13.41
N ASN A 273 -21.67 -14.78 12.32
CA ASN A 273 -22.61 -14.51 11.22
C ASN A 273 -23.00 -15.76 10.44
N LEU A 274 -22.13 -16.79 10.37
CA LEU A 274 -22.44 -18.08 9.71
C LEU A 274 -23.31 -19.01 10.56
N GLN A 275 -23.41 -18.79 11.88
CA GLN A 275 -24.24 -19.58 12.79
C GLN A 275 -25.67 -19.03 12.93
N LEU A 276 -25.96 -17.86 12.35
CA LEU A 276 -27.27 -17.22 12.38
C LEU A 276 -28.12 -17.46 11.13
N TYR A 277 -27.61 -18.26 10.19
CA TYR A 277 -28.29 -18.74 8.99
C TYR A 277 -28.20 -20.28 8.90
#